data_a4a038a45f5a19b1fdd179d22e91211f
#
_entry.id   a4a038a45f5a19b1fdd179d22e91211f
#
_cell.length_a   1.000
_cell.length_b   1.000
_cell.length_c   1.000
_cell.angle_alpha   90.00
_cell.angle_beta   90.00
_cell.angle_gamma   90.00
#
_symmetry.space_group_name_H-M   'P 1'
#
loop_
_entity.id
_entity.type
_entity.pdbx_description
1 polymer ?
#
loop_
_entity_poly.entity_id
_entity_poly.type
_entity_poly.pdbx_seq_one_letter_code
_entity_poly.pdbx_strand_id
1 'polypeptide(L)'
;MIRLPAWPFGRARAQAFDYTAPIKFSGVTKRFGSKIALDNLDVVIPAGRVTALVGPDGAGKSTTLRLIAGSLVPTEGRIVVGGLDVVRHTGDVQAHLGFVPSRRLLYSDLTIAENLAFFAGLYPAEPVAMAERRASLLDLMDLTRFTDRLAGNLSGGMRQKLALACALQHDPGVLLMDEPTTGIDPLARRDLWRLFHRLNRDGLTILLSTPAMDEATRCHEVIFMDHGRQMARGTPTSLLEHAQGRVVALEATPIALATAVARRFPEVSSVQPRGDRLHILLDADASADPSWLASRMQSHGVTVRSIKPVKPTLEDVFVALTTSPRAHSKEAER
;
A
#
# COMPACT_ATOMS: atom_id res chain seq x y z
N MET A 1 27.78 6.78 -2.68
CA MET A 1 26.62 6.87 -3.60
C MET A 1 26.82 5.78 -4.64
N ILE A 2 26.33 4.57 -4.39
CA ILE A 2 26.39 3.47 -5.36
C ILE A 2 25.24 3.73 -6.32
N ARG A 3 25.54 4.38 -7.46
CA ARG A 3 24.64 4.31 -8.62
C ARG A 3 24.64 2.84 -9.04
N LEU A 4 23.49 2.18 -9.02
CA LEU A 4 23.35 0.95 -9.79
C LEU A 4 23.75 1.31 -11.22
N PRO A 5 24.67 0.58 -11.85
CA PRO A 5 25.12 0.92 -13.18
C PRO A 5 23.90 1.01 -14.09
N ALA A 6 23.79 2.10 -14.84
CA ALA A 6 22.76 2.24 -15.86
C ALA A 6 22.86 1.02 -16.78
N TRP A 7 21.72 0.42 -17.11
CA TRP A 7 21.63 -0.75 -17.97
C TRP A 7 22.34 -0.47 -19.31
N PRO A 8 23.48 -1.14 -19.63
CA PRO A 8 24.31 -0.77 -20.77
C PRO A 8 23.74 -1.19 -22.12
N PHE A 9 22.65 -1.95 -22.14
CA PHE A 9 22.10 -2.47 -23.37
C PHE A 9 20.88 -1.67 -23.80
N GLY A 10 20.99 -1.14 -25.02
CA GLY A 10 19.89 -0.46 -25.68
C GLY A 10 18.63 -1.32 -25.61
N ARG A 11 17.63 -0.78 -24.94
CA ARG A 11 16.29 -1.36 -24.85
C ARG A 11 15.90 -1.81 -26.24
N ALA A 12 15.73 -3.14 -26.41
CA ALA A 12 15.14 -3.67 -27.64
C ALA A 12 13.93 -2.81 -27.95
N ARG A 13 13.67 -2.48 -29.22
CA ARG A 13 12.57 -1.63 -29.70
C ARG A 13 11.19 -2.23 -29.40
N ALA A 14 10.86 -2.35 -28.10
CA ALA A 14 9.49 -2.31 -27.62
C ALA A 14 8.97 -0.89 -27.82
N GLN A 15 7.69 -0.71 -28.04
CA GLN A 15 7.06 0.60 -27.98
C GLN A 15 7.59 1.31 -26.72
N ALA A 16 8.14 2.52 -26.86
CA ALA A 16 8.95 3.16 -25.82
C ALA A 16 8.15 3.24 -24.51
N PHE A 17 8.54 2.46 -23.49
CA PHE A 17 7.95 2.53 -22.16
C PHE A 17 8.39 3.84 -21.52
N ASP A 18 7.41 4.67 -21.17
CA ASP A 18 7.65 5.96 -20.54
C ASP A 18 7.66 5.83 -19.01
N TYR A 19 8.84 5.85 -18.40
CA TYR A 19 9.03 5.76 -16.95
C TYR A 19 8.54 6.99 -16.19
N THR A 20 8.22 8.07 -16.89
CA THR A 20 7.67 9.30 -16.30
C THR A 20 6.15 9.34 -16.35
N ALA A 21 5.55 8.46 -17.15
CA ALA A 21 4.11 8.37 -17.26
C ALA A 21 3.48 7.70 -16.04
N PRO A 22 2.37 8.25 -15.51
CA PRO A 22 1.65 7.64 -14.42
C PRO A 22 0.97 6.33 -14.84
N ILE A 23 0.72 5.44 -13.87
CA ILE A 23 -0.19 4.31 -14.06
C ILE A 23 -1.62 4.83 -14.00
N LYS A 24 -2.44 4.52 -15.02
CA LYS A 24 -3.82 5.02 -15.13
C LYS A 24 -4.82 3.88 -15.22
N PHE A 25 -5.85 3.96 -14.42
CA PHE A 25 -7.07 3.15 -14.50
C PHE A 25 -8.19 4.03 -15.01
N SER A 26 -8.98 3.54 -15.95
CA SER A 26 -10.14 4.23 -16.54
C SER A 26 -11.33 3.28 -16.54
N GLY A 27 -12.28 3.49 -15.63
CA GLY A 27 -13.50 2.71 -15.49
C GLY A 27 -13.28 1.21 -15.25
N VAL A 28 -12.23 0.84 -14.49
CA VAL A 28 -11.81 -0.56 -14.39
C VAL A 28 -12.70 -1.35 -13.45
N THR A 29 -13.39 -2.35 -13.99
CA THR A 29 -14.16 -3.33 -13.24
C THR A 29 -13.49 -4.70 -13.34
N LYS A 30 -13.41 -5.41 -12.20
CA LYS A 30 -12.97 -6.81 -12.15
C LYS A 30 -13.96 -7.66 -11.39
N ARG A 31 -14.51 -8.66 -12.09
CA ARG A 31 -15.44 -9.66 -11.52
C ARG A 31 -14.77 -11.04 -11.47
N PHE A 32 -15.08 -11.79 -10.44
CA PHE A 32 -14.77 -13.21 -10.29
C PHE A 32 -16.09 -13.93 -10.02
N GLY A 33 -16.70 -14.46 -11.07
CA GLY A 33 -18.08 -14.95 -10.99
C GLY A 33 -19.03 -13.82 -10.60
N SER A 34 -19.80 -14.01 -9.53
CA SER A 34 -20.71 -12.99 -8.98
C SER A 34 -20.01 -11.94 -8.11
N LYS A 35 -18.77 -12.18 -7.66
CA LYS A 35 -18.06 -11.26 -6.78
C LYS A 35 -17.38 -10.15 -7.58
N ILE A 36 -17.69 -8.89 -7.26
CA ILE A 36 -17.01 -7.71 -7.78
C ILE A 36 -15.81 -7.44 -6.87
N ALA A 37 -14.61 -7.48 -7.44
CA ALA A 37 -13.37 -7.21 -6.72
C ALA A 37 -12.87 -5.77 -6.94
N LEU A 38 -13.14 -5.20 -8.11
CA LEU A 38 -12.99 -3.77 -8.40
C LEU A 38 -14.25 -3.30 -9.13
N ASP A 39 -14.75 -2.13 -8.76
CA ASP A 39 -16.00 -1.58 -9.25
C ASP A 39 -15.78 -0.18 -9.81
N ASN A 40 -15.75 -0.09 -11.14
CA ASN A 40 -15.59 1.15 -11.91
C ASN A 40 -14.46 2.05 -11.36
N LEU A 41 -13.28 1.46 -11.16
CA LEU A 41 -12.14 2.13 -10.53
C LEU A 41 -11.47 3.10 -11.51
N ASP A 42 -11.48 4.39 -11.17
CA ASP A 42 -10.70 5.43 -11.80
C ASP A 42 -9.60 5.88 -10.86
N VAL A 43 -8.33 5.64 -11.22
CA VAL A 43 -7.19 6.02 -10.40
C VAL A 43 -5.97 6.37 -11.25
N VAL A 44 -5.21 7.35 -10.78
CA VAL A 44 -3.93 7.75 -11.37
C VAL A 44 -2.85 7.62 -10.31
N ILE A 45 -1.84 6.79 -10.54
CA ILE A 45 -0.71 6.55 -9.63
C ILE A 45 0.51 7.24 -10.25
N PRO A 46 1.09 8.23 -9.56
CA PRO A 46 2.19 9.02 -10.12
C PRO A 46 3.47 8.20 -10.25
N ALA A 47 4.22 8.46 -11.32
CA ALA A 47 5.55 7.89 -11.50
C ALA A 47 6.58 8.51 -10.53
N GLY A 48 7.67 7.79 -10.26
CA GLY A 48 8.77 8.25 -9.42
C GLY A 48 8.41 8.49 -7.96
N ARG A 49 7.32 7.92 -7.47
CA ARG A 49 6.87 8.06 -6.08
C ARG A 49 6.65 6.71 -5.42
N VAL A 50 6.63 6.72 -4.09
CA VAL A 50 6.13 5.59 -3.27
C VAL A 50 4.66 5.85 -2.99
N THR A 51 3.79 5.00 -3.53
CA THR A 51 2.34 5.08 -3.34
C THR A 51 1.85 3.85 -2.59
N ALA A 52 0.97 4.03 -1.59
CA ALA A 52 0.32 2.95 -0.88
C ALA A 52 -1.15 2.79 -1.30
N LEU A 53 -1.55 1.56 -1.61
CA LEU A 53 -2.96 1.14 -1.63
C LEU A 53 -3.31 0.65 -0.23
N VAL A 54 -4.22 1.31 0.45
CA VAL A 54 -4.55 1.07 1.86
C VAL A 54 -6.03 0.75 2.01
N GLY A 55 -6.35 -0.22 2.82
CA GLY A 55 -7.73 -0.63 3.09
C GLY A 55 -7.82 -2.02 3.72
N PRO A 56 -9.01 -2.46 4.13
CA PRO A 56 -9.21 -3.74 4.75
C PRO A 56 -8.97 -4.91 3.78
N ASP A 57 -8.99 -6.13 4.33
CA ASP A 57 -8.97 -7.33 3.51
C ASP A 57 -10.21 -7.39 2.61
N GLY A 58 -9.98 -7.71 1.34
CA GLY A 58 -11.04 -7.70 0.33
C GLY A 58 -11.31 -6.35 -0.33
N ALA A 59 -10.64 -5.26 0.06
CA ALA A 59 -10.82 -3.93 -0.55
C ALA A 59 -10.39 -3.84 -2.03
N GLY A 60 -9.76 -4.88 -2.60
CA GLY A 60 -9.33 -4.89 -4.01
C GLY A 60 -7.84 -4.61 -4.24
N LYS A 61 -7.05 -4.35 -3.19
CA LYS A 61 -5.63 -3.98 -3.27
C LYS A 61 -4.78 -4.95 -4.11
N SER A 62 -4.76 -6.24 -3.74
CA SER A 62 -4.02 -7.28 -4.47
C SER A 62 -4.53 -7.48 -5.89
N THR A 63 -5.84 -7.32 -6.12
CA THR A 63 -6.44 -7.37 -7.46
C THR A 63 -5.91 -6.23 -8.33
N THR A 64 -5.84 -5.02 -7.78
CA THR A 64 -5.27 -3.85 -8.47
C THR A 64 -3.81 -4.09 -8.88
N LEU A 65 -2.97 -4.60 -7.97
CA LEU A 65 -1.56 -4.91 -8.27
C LEU A 65 -1.45 -5.98 -9.38
N ARG A 66 -2.24 -7.04 -9.32
CA ARG A 66 -2.22 -8.13 -10.32
C ARG A 66 -2.71 -7.68 -11.69
N LEU A 67 -3.65 -6.75 -11.74
CA LEU A 67 -4.12 -6.14 -12.99
C LEU A 67 -3.01 -5.28 -13.62
N ILE A 68 -2.29 -4.48 -12.83
CA ILE A 68 -1.14 -3.70 -13.30
C ILE A 68 -0.04 -4.64 -13.83
N ALA A 69 0.22 -5.75 -13.11
CA ALA A 69 1.22 -6.75 -13.51
C ALA A 69 0.81 -7.59 -14.74
N GLY A 70 -0.38 -7.37 -15.30
CA GLY A 70 -0.89 -8.15 -16.41
C GLY A 70 -1.13 -9.63 -16.10
N SER A 71 -1.11 -10.02 -14.81
CA SER A 71 -1.44 -11.39 -14.38
C SER A 71 -2.96 -11.63 -14.25
N LEU A 72 -3.74 -10.56 -14.33
CA LEU A 72 -5.20 -10.58 -14.47
C LEU A 72 -5.61 -9.63 -15.61
N VAL A 73 -6.71 -9.98 -16.29
CA VAL A 73 -7.34 -9.12 -17.29
C VAL A 73 -8.55 -8.43 -16.64
N PRO A 74 -8.77 -7.13 -16.83
CA PRO A 74 -9.97 -6.44 -16.35
C PRO A 74 -11.21 -7.01 -17.07
N THR A 75 -12.37 -6.99 -16.42
CA THR A 75 -13.65 -7.35 -17.02
C THR A 75 -14.13 -6.20 -17.92
N GLU A 76 -13.94 -4.97 -17.45
CA GLU A 76 -14.30 -3.74 -18.16
C GLU A 76 -13.25 -2.66 -17.87
N GLY A 77 -13.21 -1.63 -18.71
CA GLY A 77 -12.29 -0.52 -18.55
C GLY A 77 -10.89 -0.79 -19.12
N ARG A 78 -9.97 0.12 -18.81
CA ARG A 78 -8.61 0.13 -19.39
C ARG A 78 -7.56 0.48 -18.36
N ILE A 79 -6.39 -0.16 -18.47
CA ILE A 79 -5.21 0.12 -17.64
C ILE A 79 -4.03 0.46 -18.53
N VAL A 80 -3.35 1.57 -18.22
CA VAL A 80 -2.18 2.04 -18.97
C VAL A 80 -1.01 2.17 -17.98
N VAL A 81 0.14 1.60 -18.35
CA VAL A 81 1.39 1.63 -17.58
C VAL A 81 2.52 2.03 -18.53
N GLY A 82 3.28 3.07 -18.19
CA GLY A 82 4.35 3.55 -19.07
C GLY A 82 3.87 3.93 -20.47
N GLY A 83 2.64 4.42 -20.61
CA GLY A 83 2.03 4.73 -21.89
C GLY A 83 1.43 3.53 -22.64
N LEU A 84 1.67 2.30 -22.16
CA LEU A 84 1.23 1.05 -22.82
C LEU A 84 -0.05 0.52 -22.17
N ASP A 85 -0.98 0.04 -23.00
CA ASP A 85 -2.16 -0.69 -22.56
C ASP A 85 -1.74 -2.08 -22.06
N VAL A 86 -2.05 -2.39 -20.80
CA VAL A 86 -1.59 -3.63 -20.13
C VAL A 86 -2.09 -4.89 -20.82
N VAL A 87 -3.31 -4.88 -21.37
CA VAL A 87 -3.90 -6.06 -22.01
C VAL A 87 -3.30 -6.29 -23.40
N ARG A 88 -3.08 -5.21 -24.16
CA ARG A 88 -2.56 -5.30 -25.52
C ARG A 88 -1.05 -5.52 -25.58
N HIS A 89 -0.32 -5.03 -24.57
CA HIS A 89 1.13 -5.03 -24.50
C HIS A 89 1.64 -5.70 -23.22
N THR A 90 1.01 -6.80 -22.79
CA THR A 90 1.31 -7.46 -21.51
C THR A 90 2.80 -7.79 -21.35
N GLY A 91 3.42 -8.38 -22.37
CA GLY A 91 4.85 -8.76 -22.34
C GLY A 91 5.77 -7.54 -22.22
N ASP A 92 5.48 -6.47 -22.98
CA ASP A 92 6.25 -5.24 -22.94
C ASP A 92 6.14 -4.56 -21.56
N VAL A 93 4.93 -4.52 -20.99
CA VAL A 93 4.70 -3.97 -19.64
C VAL A 93 5.43 -4.80 -18.59
N GLN A 94 5.32 -6.14 -18.65
CA GLN A 94 5.97 -7.04 -17.69
C GLN A 94 7.50 -6.93 -17.71
N ALA A 95 8.10 -6.68 -18.87
CA ALA A 95 9.54 -6.46 -19.00
C ALA A 95 10.05 -5.23 -18.22
N HIS A 96 9.16 -4.32 -17.83
CA HIS A 96 9.48 -3.09 -17.08
C HIS A 96 8.91 -3.07 -15.65
N LEU A 97 8.30 -4.19 -15.21
CA LEU A 97 7.69 -4.33 -13.89
C LEU A 97 8.41 -5.36 -13.03
N GLY A 98 8.78 -5.02 -11.80
CA GLY A 98 9.05 -5.97 -10.74
C GLY A 98 7.77 -6.21 -9.93
N PHE A 99 7.46 -7.47 -9.62
CA PHE A 99 6.32 -7.81 -8.78
C PHE A 99 6.70 -8.75 -7.64
N VAL A 100 6.41 -8.34 -6.42
CA VAL A 100 6.58 -9.14 -5.21
C VAL A 100 5.18 -9.41 -4.63
N PRO A 101 4.61 -10.60 -4.86
CA PRO A 101 3.31 -10.98 -4.34
C PRO A 101 3.36 -11.25 -2.82
N SER A 102 2.21 -11.19 -2.15
CA SER A 102 2.08 -11.49 -0.71
C SER A 102 2.50 -12.91 -0.34
N ARG A 103 2.22 -13.87 -1.21
CA ARG A 103 2.77 -15.22 -1.13
C ARG A 103 4.11 -15.25 -1.85
N ARG A 104 5.19 -15.41 -1.09
CA ARG A 104 6.55 -15.40 -1.61
C ARG A 104 6.77 -16.60 -2.52
N LEU A 105 7.13 -16.35 -3.77
CA LEU A 105 7.41 -17.38 -4.79
C LEU A 105 8.89 -17.80 -4.81
N LEU A 106 9.60 -17.66 -3.67
CA LEU A 106 10.97 -18.16 -3.58
C LEU A 106 10.98 -19.69 -3.46
N TYR A 107 11.90 -20.31 -4.15
CA TYR A 107 12.16 -21.74 -4.03
C TYR A 107 12.95 -21.99 -2.74
N SER A 108 12.30 -22.63 -1.76
CA SER A 108 12.86 -22.86 -0.42
C SER A 108 14.10 -23.76 -0.40
N ASP A 109 14.16 -24.66 -1.35
CA ASP A 109 15.21 -25.67 -1.58
C ASP A 109 16.36 -25.18 -2.45
N LEU A 110 16.25 -23.99 -3.00
CA LEU A 110 17.33 -23.29 -3.67
C LEU A 110 18.02 -22.32 -2.72
N THR A 111 19.32 -22.13 -2.92
CA THR A 111 20.12 -21.10 -2.26
C THR A 111 19.70 -19.70 -2.71
N ILE A 112 20.21 -18.67 -2.05
CA ILE A 112 20.05 -17.28 -2.48
C ILE A 112 20.58 -17.09 -3.92
N ALA A 113 21.79 -17.62 -4.19
CA ALA A 113 22.42 -17.51 -5.51
C ALA A 113 21.60 -18.20 -6.61
N GLU A 114 21.07 -19.39 -6.34
CA GLU A 114 20.25 -20.17 -7.26
C GLU A 114 18.88 -19.53 -7.51
N ASN A 115 18.21 -19.01 -6.47
CA ASN A 115 16.98 -18.22 -6.65
C ASN A 115 17.23 -17.02 -7.58
N LEU A 116 18.28 -16.24 -7.31
CA LEU A 116 18.62 -15.10 -8.15
C LEU A 116 18.95 -15.51 -9.58
N ALA A 117 19.66 -16.64 -9.78
CA ALA A 117 19.97 -17.18 -11.11
C ALA A 117 18.70 -17.61 -11.85
N PHE A 118 17.78 -18.29 -11.16
CA PHE A 118 16.51 -18.73 -11.73
C PHE A 118 15.68 -17.54 -12.23
N PHE A 119 15.45 -16.54 -11.38
CA PHE A 119 14.66 -15.36 -11.76
C PHE A 119 15.35 -14.51 -12.83
N ALA A 120 16.68 -14.42 -12.82
CA ALA A 120 17.44 -13.77 -13.88
C ALA A 120 17.23 -14.44 -15.24
N GLY A 121 17.18 -15.78 -15.27
CA GLY A 121 16.97 -16.56 -16.49
C GLY A 121 15.61 -16.37 -17.17
N LEU A 122 14.65 -15.73 -16.49
CA LEU A 122 13.35 -15.40 -17.08
C LEU A 122 13.40 -14.19 -18.03
N TYR A 123 14.48 -13.42 -17.98
CA TYR A 123 14.64 -12.21 -18.77
C TYR A 123 15.84 -12.32 -19.72
N PRO A 124 15.68 -11.98 -21.00
CA PRO A 124 16.80 -11.96 -21.94
C PRO A 124 17.77 -10.83 -21.57
N ALA A 125 18.99 -11.17 -21.19
CA ALA A 125 20.03 -10.21 -20.86
C ALA A 125 21.42 -10.81 -21.04
N GLU A 126 22.42 -9.94 -21.24
CA GLU A 126 23.82 -10.34 -21.32
C GLU A 126 24.32 -10.93 -19.99
N PRO A 127 25.02 -12.11 -20.03
CA PRO A 127 25.42 -12.80 -18.81
C PRO A 127 26.31 -11.97 -17.88
N VAL A 128 27.23 -11.15 -18.41
CA VAL A 128 28.15 -10.32 -17.64
C VAL A 128 27.38 -9.24 -16.90
N ALA A 129 26.50 -8.50 -17.59
CA ALA A 129 25.68 -7.45 -16.99
C ALA A 129 24.74 -8.00 -15.91
N MET A 130 24.19 -9.21 -16.13
CA MET A 130 23.38 -9.88 -15.11
C MET A 130 24.18 -10.27 -13.87
N ALA A 131 25.45 -10.69 -14.02
CA ALA A 131 26.31 -11.03 -12.90
C ALA A 131 26.66 -9.78 -12.07
N GLU A 132 27.00 -8.68 -12.72
CA GLU A 132 27.26 -7.39 -12.05
C GLU A 132 26.03 -6.87 -11.32
N ARG A 133 24.87 -6.95 -11.96
CA ARG A 133 23.58 -6.56 -11.35
C ARG A 133 23.27 -7.41 -10.13
N ARG A 134 23.47 -8.72 -10.21
CA ARG A 134 23.29 -9.64 -9.09
C ARG A 134 24.19 -9.29 -7.92
N ALA A 135 25.46 -9.05 -8.15
CA ALA A 135 26.40 -8.65 -7.11
C ALA A 135 25.98 -7.34 -6.42
N SER A 136 25.56 -6.34 -7.21
CA SER A 136 25.06 -5.06 -6.69
C SER A 136 23.77 -5.22 -5.88
N LEU A 137 22.86 -6.09 -6.30
CA LEU A 137 21.63 -6.37 -5.55
C LEU A 137 21.90 -7.13 -4.25
N LEU A 138 22.82 -8.09 -4.26
CA LEU A 138 23.25 -8.80 -3.05
C LEU A 138 23.85 -7.86 -2.01
N ASP A 139 24.69 -6.93 -2.44
CA ASP A 139 25.29 -5.91 -1.57
C ASP A 139 24.20 -4.96 -1.04
N LEU A 140 23.33 -4.45 -1.92
CA LEU A 140 22.23 -3.56 -1.55
C LEU A 140 21.29 -4.18 -0.50
N MET A 141 21.04 -5.49 -0.60
CA MET A 141 20.17 -6.26 0.30
C MET A 141 20.89 -6.77 1.56
N ASP A 142 22.22 -6.59 1.66
CA ASP A 142 23.06 -7.17 2.72
C ASP A 142 22.92 -8.71 2.78
N LEU A 143 22.96 -9.35 1.59
CA LEU A 143 22.84 -10.80 1.43
C LEU A 143 24.11 -11.47 0.93
N THR A 144 25.17 -10.71 0.59
CA THR A 144 26.42 -11.22 0.00
C THR A 144 27.05 -12.34 0.80
N ARG A 145 26.98 -12.28 2.14
CA ARG A 145 27.56 -13.28 3.04
C ARG A 145 26.74 -14.58 3.14
N PHE A 146 25.57 -14.64 2.55
CA PHE A 146 24.61 -15.72 2.72
C PHE A 146 24.22 -16.38 1.39
N THR A 147 24.97 -16.14 0.33
CA THR A 147 24.65 -16.60 -1.04
C THR A 147 24.36 -18.08 -1.15
N ASP A 148 25.11 -18.91 -0.38
CA ASP A 148 24.99 -20.36 -0.39
C ASP A 148 23.93 -20.90 0.59
N ARG A 149 23.24 -19.99 1.32
CA ARG A 149 22.21 -20.39 2.27
C ARG A 149 20.90 -20.67 1.55
N LEU A 150 20.25 -21.78 1.89
CA LEU A 150 18.92 -22.12 1.37
C LEU A 150 17.88 -21.06 1.74
N ALA A 151 17.01 -20.68 0.79
CA ALA A 151 15.97 -19.69 1.02
C ALA A 151 15.00 -20.09 2.13
N GLY A 152 14.76 -21.39 2.32
CA GLY A 152 13.97 -21.93 3.42
C GLY A 152 14.53 -21.61 4.81
N ASN A 153 15.85 -21.46 4.93
CA ASN A 153 16.56 -21.20 6.17
C ASN A 153 16.78 -19.70 6.48
N LEU A 154 16.20 -18.80 5.69
CA LEU A 154 16.29 -17.35 5.88
C LEU A 154 15.27 -16.85 6.90
N SER A 155 15.61 -15.75 7.60
CA SER A 155 14.63 -15.02 8.40
C SER A 155 13.55 -14.38 7.49
N GLY A 156 12.43 -13.94 8.07
CA GLY A 156 11.37 -13.27 7.33
C GLY A 156 11.87 -12.05 6.55
N GLY A 157 12.67 -11.21 7.19
CA GLY A 157 13.28 -10.03 6.55
C GLY A 157 14.26 -10.38 5.44
N MET A 158 15.11 -11.41 5.64
CA MET A 158 16.04 -11.87 4.60
C MET A 158 15.29 -12.45 3.39
N ARG A 159 14.23 -13.23 3.62
CA ARG A 159 13.39 -13.74 2.53
C ARG A 159 12.76 -12.60 1.73
N GLN A 160 12.30 -11.56 2.40
CA GLN A 160 11.73 -10.40 1.72
C GLN A 160 12.77 -9.64 0.90
N LYS A 161 13.97 -9.44 1.44
CA LYS A 161 15.10 -8.84 0.71
C LYS A 161 15.47 -9.68 -0.52
N LEU A 162 15.49 -11.01 -0.41
CA LEU A 162 15.73 -11.90 -1.56
C LEU A 162 14.62 -11.78 -2.60
N ALA A 163 13.35 -11.77 -2.20
CA ALA A 163 12.23 -11.59 -3.12
C ALA A 163 12.32 -10.26 -3.88
N LEU A 164 12.70 -9.18 -3.18
CA LEU A 164 12.97 -7.88 -3.80
C LEU A 164 14.14 -7.96 -4.78
N ALA A 165 15.27 -8.59 -4.39
CA ALA A 165 16.40 -8.77 -5.29
C ALA A 165 16.02 -9.53 -6.56
N CYS A 166 15.23 -10.60 -6.45
CA CYS A 166 14.71 -11.34 -7.59
C CYS A 166 13.84 -10.47 -8.50
N ALA A 167 12.94 -9.66 -7.93
CA ALA A 167 12.06 -8.78 -8.70
C ALA A 167 12.79 -7.59 -9.36
N LEU A 168 14.01 -7.27 -8.92
CA LEU A 168 14.82 -6.16 -9.43
C LEU A 168 15.92 -6.60 -10.41
N GLN A 169 16.06 -7.89 -10.71
CA GLN A 169 17.14 -8.43 -11.57
C GLN A 169 17.17 -7.80 -12.97
N HIS A 170 16.01 -7.58 -13.57
CA HIS A 170 15.86 -7.07 -14.93
C HIS A 170 15.74 -5.54 -15.02
N ASP A 171 16.10 -4.83 -13.94
CA ASP A 171 16.09 -3.36 -13.86
C ASP A 171 14.71 -2.71 -14.18
N PRO A 172 13.64 -3.11 -13.48
CA PRO A 172 12.33 -2.54 -13.74
C PRO A 172 12.27 -1.05 -13.38
N GLY A 173 11.40 -0.30 -14.05
CA GLY A 173 11.09 1.08 -13.67
C GLY A 173 9.95 1.23 -12.68
N VAL A 174 9.18 0.14 -12.49
CA VAL A 174 8.05 0.08 -11.55
C VAL A 174 8.17 -1.17 -10.69
N LEU A 175 8.04 -1.02 -9.39
CA LEU A 175 8.01 -2.12 -8.41
C LEU A 175 6.65 -2.18 -7.75
N LEU A 176 5.99 -3.32 -7.91
CA LEU A 176 4.71 -3.65 -7.28
C LEU A 176 4.96 -4.60 -6.11
N MET A 177 4.40 -4.30 -4.95
CA MET A 177 4.57 -5.14 -3.76
C MET A 177 3.24 -5.35 -3.03
N ASP A 178 2.88 -6.60 -2.82
CA ASP A 178 1.65 -6.96 -2.13
C ASP A 178 1.97 -7.33 -0.68
N GLU A 179 1.66 -6.44 0.25
CA GLU A 179 1.90 -6.54 1.69
C GLU A 179 3.37 -6.87 2.06
N PRO A 180 4.35 -6.07 1.61
CA PRO A 180 5.76 -6.43 1.67
C PRO A 180 6.34 -6.57 3.09
N THR A 181 5.68 -6.06 4.10
CA THR A 181 6.15 -5.99 5.49
C THR A 181 5.35 -6.84 6.46
N THR A 182 4.29 -7.51 5.98
CA THR A 182 3.45 -8.37 6.81
C THR A 182 4.25 -9.57 7.36
N GLY A 183 4.17 -9.77 8.67
CA GLY A 183 4.89 -10.85 9.35
C GLY A 183 6.40 -10.65 9.46
N ILE A 184 6.89 -9.42 9.33
CA ILE A 184 8.29 -9.04 9.50
C ILE A 184 8.47 -8.30 10.82
N ASP A 185 9.56 -8.60 11.53
CA ASP A 185 9.90 -7.94 12.79
C ASP A 185 10.13 -6.43 12.61
N PRO A 186 9.96 -5.61 13.67
CA PRO A 186 10.03 -4.15 13.56
C PRO A 186 11.38 -3.61 13.06
N LEU A 187 12.51 -4.27 13.36
CA LEU A 187 13.83 -3.83 12.92
C LEU A 187 13.99 -4.09 11.42
N ALA A 188 13.70 -5.29 10.95
CA ALA A 188 13.75 -5.64 9.54
C ALA A 188 12.75 -4.82 8.71
N ARG A 189 11.55 -4.51 9.26
CA ARG A 189 10.57 -3.60 8.62
C ARG A 189 11.14 -2.20 8.42
N ARG A 190 11.79 -1.63 9.44
CA ARG A 190 12.45 -0.33 9.33
C ARG A 190 13.54 -0.32 8.25
N ASP A 191 14.32 -1.39 8.15
CA ASP A 191 15.39 -1.49 7.16
C ASP A 191 14.85 -1.66 5.74
N LEU A 192 13.73 -2.39 5.56
CA LEU A 192 13.01 -2.47 4.28
C LEU A 192 12.49 -1.09 3.84
N TRP A 193 11.92 -0.28 4.76
CA TRP A 193 11.49 1.07 4.42
C TRP A 193 12.64 1.98 4.00
N ARG A 194 13.80 1.87 4.64
CA ARG A 194 15.02 2.59 4.21
C ARG A 194 15.42 2.18 2.79
N LEU A 195 15.32 0.88 2.49
CA LEU A 195 15.59 0.35 1.15
C LEU A 195 14.59 0.88 0.13
N PHE A 196 13.28 0.86 0.41
CA PHE A 196 12.25 1.40 -0.50
C PHE A 196 12.52 2.87 -0.84
N HIS A 197 12.81 3.70 0.16
CA HIS A 197 13.15 5.11 -0.08
C HIS A 197 14.46 5.29 -0.84
N ARG A 198 15.45 4.41 -0.67
CA ARG A 198 16.69 4.44 -1.46
C ARG A 198 16.40 4.12 -2.92
N LEU A 199 15.70 3.02 -3.20
CA LEU A 199 15.32 2.63 -4.55
C LEU A 199 14.47 3.72 -5.25
N ASN A 200 13.55 4.32 -4.52
CA ASN A 200 12.73 5.41 -5.08
C ASN A 200 13.56 6.67 -5.40
N ARG A 201 14.53 7.04 -4.57
CA ARG A 201 15.46 8.16 -4.88
C ARG A 201 16.30 7.89 -6.13
N ASP A 202 16.55 6.62 -6.45
CA ASP A 202 17.21 6.19 -7.67
C ASP A 202 16.26 6.17 -8.89
N GLY A 203 15.02 6.64 -8.73
CA GLY A 203 14.03 6.83 -9.79
C GLY A 203 12.97 5.73 -9.92
N LEU A 204 12.99 4.71 -9.07
CA LEU A 204 12.02 3.61 -9.12
C LEU A 204 10.63 4.09 -8.66
N THR A 205 9.61 3.84 -9.46
CA THR A 205 8.21 3.97 -9.04
C THR A 205 7.85 2.78 -8.16
N ILE A 206 7.32 3.04 -6.97
CA ILE A 206 6.96 1.97 -6.03
C ILE A 206 5.47 2.07 -5.71
N LEU A 207 4.74 0.98 -5.94
CA LEU A 207 3.36 0.81 -5.51
C LEU A 207 3.27 -0.39 -4.58
N LEU A 208 2.79 -0.17 -3.37
CA LEU A 208 2.60 -1.25 -2.41
C LEU A 208 1.17 -1.30 -1.89
N SER A 209 0.71 -2.49 -1.54
CA SER A 209 -0.50 -2.68 -0.76
C SER A 209 -0.14 -2.86 0.71
N THR A 210 -0.94 -2.35 1.62
CA THR A 210 -0.82 -2.60 3.05
C THR A 210 -2.15 -2.39 3.77
N PRO A 211 -2.51 -3.23 4.76
CA PRO A 211 -3.60 -2.92 5.68
C PRO A 211 -3.16 -1.96 6.81
N ALA A 212 -1.83 -1.75 6.97
CA ALA A 212 -1.25 -0.98 8.06
C ALA A 212 -1.22 0.52 7.74
N MET A 213 -2.03 1.31 8.44
CA MET A 213 -2.14 2.76 8.23
C MET A 213 -0.87 3.52 8.62
N ASP A 214 -0.09 3.01 9.59
CA ASP A 214 1.19 3.59 10.01
C ASP A 214 2.25 3.50 8.89
N GLU A 215 2.20 2.49 8.06
CA GLU A 215 3.06 2.36 6.89
C GLU A 215 2.73 3.39 5.80
N ALA A 216 1.44 3.66 5.61
CA ALA A 216 0.98 4.63 4.64
C ALA A 216 1.54 6.05 4.93
N THR A 217 1.79 6.39 6.20
CA THR A 217 2.41 7.68 6.56
C THR A 217 3.82 7.86 6.02
N ARG A 218 4.49 6.79 5.61
CA ARG A 218 5.85 6.78 5.04
C ARG A 218 5.85 6.94 3.52
N CYS A 219 4.69 6.89 2.88
CA CYS A 219 4.52 7.02 1.44
C CYS A 219 4.38 8.48 1.01
N HIS A 220 4.70 8.76 -0.25
CA HIS A 220 4.45 10.07 -0.84
C HIS A 220 2.98 10.28 -1.14
N GLU A 221 2.26 9.20 -1.43
CA GLU A 221 0.85 9.22 -1.77
C GLU A 221 0.14 7.98 -1.19
N VAL A 222 -1.10 8.17 -0.79
CA VAL A 222 -1.96 7.14 -0.23
C VAL A 222 -3.26 7.13 -1.02
N ILE A 223 -3.70 5.93 -1.39
CA ILE A 223 -4.99 5.67 -2.00
C ILE A 223 -5.77 4.77 -1.04
N PHE A 224 -6.80 5.32 -0.43
CA PHE A 224 -7.73 4.54 0.38
C PHE A 224 -8.68 3.76 -0.52
N MET A 225 -8.75 2.45 -0.29
CA MET A 225 -9.63 1.55 -1.03
C MET A 225 -10.59 0.85 -0.08
N ASP A 226 -11.85 0.75 -0.49
CA ASP A 226 -12.85 -0.08 0.16
C ASP A 226 -13.83 -0.62 -0.88
N HIS A 227 -14.29 -1.88 -0.71
CA HIS A 227 -15.23 -2.54 -1.62
C HIS A 227 -14.91 -2.39 -3.12
N GLY A 228 -13.61 -2.43 -3.48
CA GLY A 228 -13.15 -2.32 -4.87
C GLY A 228 -13.16 -0.90 -5.45
N ARG A 229 -13.41 0.12 -4.65
CA ARG A 229 -13.47 1.53 -5.04
C ARG A 229 -12.40 2.37 -4.35
N GLN A 230 -12.00 3.47 -4.98
CA GLN A 230 -11.20 4.50 -4.35
C GLN A 230 -12.09 5.38 -3.47
N MET A 231 -11.81 5.43 -2.16
CA MET A 231 -12.52 6.28 -1.21
C MET A 231 -11.93 7.69 -1.15
N ALA A 232 -10.60 7.77 -1.07
CA ALA A 232 -9.86 9.03 -1.10
C ALA A 232 -8.45 8.79 -1.61
N ARG A 233 -7.80 9.88 -2.03
CA ARG A 233 -6.42 9.88 -2.49
C ARG A 233 -5.75 11.21 -2.12
N GLY A 234 -4.48 11.16 -1.71
CA GLY A 234 -3.68 12.34 -1.40
C GLY A 234 -2.37 12.00 -0.73
N THR A 235 -1.61 13.03 -0.37
CA THR A 235 -0.48 12.87 0.53
C THR A 235 -0.98 12.51 1.92
N PRO A 236 -0.18 11.83 2.77
CA PRO A 236 -0.58 11.59 4.15
C PRO A 236 -1.04 12.85 4.87
N THR A 237 -0.35 13.97 4.66
CA THR A 237 -0.68 15.26 5.28
C THR A 237 -2.04 15.79 4.79
N SER A 238 -2.29 15.82 3.48
CA SER A 238 -3.56 16.32 2.94
C SER A 238 -4.76 15.45 3.36
N LEU A 239 -4.56 14.15 3.52
CA LEU A 239 -5.61 13.26 4.02
C LEU A 239 -5.94 13.53 5.50
N LEU A 240 -4.92 13.81 6.32
CA LEU A 240 -5.13 14.14 7.74
C LEU A 240 -5.88 15.47 7.93
N GLU A 241 -5.75 16.43 7.01
CA GLU A 241 -6.48 17.71 7.04
C GLU A 241 -8.00 17.51 7.04
N HIS A 242 -8.52 16.44 6.43
CA HIS A 242 -9.96 16.13 6.42
C HIS A 242 -10.52 15.83 7.82
N ALA A 243 -9.68 15.47 8.77
CA ALA A 243 -10.08 15.19 10.16
C ALA A 243 -9.46 16.16 11.18
N GLN A 244 -8.76 17.21 10.73
CA GLN A 244 -8.07 18.16 11.62
C GLN A 244 -9.07 18.92 12.48
N GLY A 245 -8.75 19.02 13.80
CA GLY A 245 -9.60 19.70 14.78
C GLY A 245 -10.85 18.92 15.22
N ARG A 246 -11.08 17.74 14.67
CA ARG A 246 -12.29 16.94 14.86
C ARG A 246 -12.09 15.68 15.70
N VAL A 247 -10.85 15.33 16.02
CA VAL A 247 -10.55 14.11 16.80
C VAL A 247 -10.28 14.46 18.23
N VAL A 248 -10.99 13.79 19.15
CA VAL A 248 -10.78 13.92 20.58
C VAL A 248 -10.45 12.56 21.20
N ALA A 249 -9.52 12.57 22.15
CA ALA A 249 -9.26 11.42 23.02
C ALA A 249 -10.06 11.60 24.31
N LEU A 250 -10.91 10.62 24.60
CA LEU A 250 -11.74 10.55 25.80
C LEU A 250 -11.25 9.40 26.70
N GLU A 251 -10.84 9.73 27.93
CA GLU A 251 -10.60 8.76 28.99
C GLU A 251 -11.89 8.61 29.82
N ALA A 252 -12.50 7.43 29.78
CA ALA A 252 -13.80 7.20 30.42
C ALA A 252 -13.93 5.77 30.95
N THR A 253 -14.75 5.61 31.96
CA THR A 253 -15.01 4.32 32.62
C THR A 253 -16.50 4.17 32.89
N PRO A 254 -17.13 2.99 32.58
CA PRO A 254 -16.56 1.85 31.86
C PRO A 254 -16.43 2.13 30.35
N ILE A 255 -15.34 1.67 29.72
CA ILE A 255 -15.03 1.99 28.31
C ILE A 255 -16.07 1.41 27.35
N ALA A 256 -16.63 0.23 27.64
CA ALA A 256 -17.66 -0.39 26.81
C ALA A 256 -18.95 0.45 26.78
N LEU A 257 -19.39 0.94 27.95
CA LEU A 257 -20.54 1.84 28.06
C LEU A 257 -20.26 3.17 27.36
N ALA A 258 -19.07 3.74 27.58
CA ALA A 258 -18.65 4.96 26.92
C ALA A 258 -18.69 4.84 25.41
N THR A 259 -18.20 3.71 24.83
CA THR A 259 -18.25 3.44 23.39
C THR A 259 -19.70 3.37 22.89
N ALA A 260 -20.57 2.65 23.60
CA ALA A 260 -21.97 2.49 23.21
C ALA A 260 -22.75 3.81 23.27
N VAL A 261 -22.49 4.61 24.28
CA VAL A 261 -23.13 5.93 24.47
C VAL A 261 -22.64 6.92 23.41
N ALA A 262 -21.32 7.05 23.22
CA ALA A 262 -20.74 7.98 22.24
C ALA A 262 -21.27 7.76 20.81
N ARG A 263 -21.46 6.50 20.41
CA ARG A 263 -21.99 6.14 19.07
C ARG A 263 -23.43 6.58 18.83
N ARG A 264 -24.18 6.95 19.87
CA ARG A 264 -25.58 7.42 19.77
C ARG A 264 -25.69 8.92 19.49
N PHE A 265 -24.60 9.65 19.65
CA PHE A 265 -24.64 11.09 19.45
C PHE A 265 -24.52 11.42 17.97
N PRO A 266 -25.45 12.19 17.40
CA PRO A 266 -25.44 12.53 15.96
C PRO A 266 -24.22 13.34 15.56
N GLU A 267 -23.60 14.05 16.51
CA GLU A 267 -22.39 14.85 16.28
C GLU A 267 -21.09 14.00 16.26
N VAL A 268 -21.21 12.67 16.44
CA VAL A 268 -20.09 11.74 16.45
C VAL A 268 -20.08 10.89 15.20
N SER A 269 -19.10 11.12 14.33
CA SER A 269 -18.91 10.36 13.09
C SER A 269 -18.36 8.95 13.34
N SER A 270 -17.42 8.81 14.30
CA SER A 270 -16.87 7.49 14.64
C SER A 270 -16.32 7.42 16.06
N VAL A 271 -16.27 6.20 16.61
CA VAL A 271 -15.70 5.90 17.94
C VAL A 271 -14.81 4.69 17.85
N GLN A 272 -13.54 4.85 18.17
CA GLN A 272 -12.53 3.79 18.16
C GLN A 272 -11.91 3.62 19.55
N PRO A 273 -12.02 2.45 20.18
CA PRO A 273 -11.27 2.14 21.40
C PRO A 273 -9.77 2.03 21.10
N ARG A 274 -8.95 2.72 21.92
CA ARG A 274 -7.48 2.64 21.87
C ARG A 274 -6.93 2.47 23.29
N GLY A 275 -6.75 1.22 23.69
CA GLY A 275 -6.35 0.90 25.05
C GLY A 275 -7.40 1.36 26.07
N ASP A 276 -7.02 2.27 26.96
CA ASP A 276 -7.87 2.87 28.02
C ASP A 276 -8.63 4.13 27.58
N ARG A 277 -8.52 4.50 26.29
CA ARG A 277 -9.10 5.71 25.71
C ARG A 277 -9.99 5.41 24.54
N LEU A 278 -10.91 6.32 24.25
CA LEU A 278 -11.65 6.37 23.01
C LEU A 278 -11.11 7.49 22.12
N HIS A 279 -10.76 7.19 20.89
CA HIS A 279 -10.63 8.17 19.84
C HIS A 279 -11.99 8.39 19.22
N ILE A 280 -12.49 9.61 19.32
CA ILE A 280 -13.81 10.01 18.83
C ILE A 280 -13.61 11.04 17.73
N LEU A 281 -14.10 10.73 16.53
CA LEU A 281 -14.16 11.69 15.45
C LEU A 281 -15.51 12.38 15.49
N LEU A 282 -15.49 13.70 15.60
CA LEU A 282 -16.66 14.56 15.57
C LEU A 282 -17.02 14.95 14.14
N ASP A 283 -18.29 15.18 13.87
CA ASP A 283 -18.75 15.73 12.60
C ASP A 283 -18.21 17.13 12.34
N ALA A 284 -18.19 17.55 11.07
CA ALA A 284 -17.66 18.83 10.66
C ALA A 284 -18.42 20.02 11.30
N ASP A 285 -19.70 19.82 11.56
CA ASP A 285 -20.61 20.84 12.14
C ASP A 285 -20.66 20.77 13.67
N ALA A 286 -19.92 19.82 14.31
CA ALA A 286 -19.86 19.72 15.74
C ALA A 286 -19.11 20.90 16.35
N SER A 287 -19.50 21.28 17.59
CA SER A 287 -18.78 22.33 18.32
C SER A 287 -17.31 22.01 18.47
N ALA A 288 -16.45 23.01 18.24
CA ALA A 288 -15.00 22.88 18.41
C ALA A 288 -14.59 22.62 19.89
N ASP A 289 -15.43 23.02 20.85
CA ASP A 289 -15.24 22.70 22.27
C ASP A 289 -15.88 21.33 22.58
N PRO A 290 -15.09 20.29 22.88
CA PRO A 290 -15.60 18.96 23.16
C PRO A 290 -16.21 18.79 24.57
N SER A 291 -16.31 19.84 25.39
CA SER A 291 -16.83 19.76 26.77
C SER A 291 -18.29 19.26 26.84
N TRP A 292 -19.10 19.56 25.81
CA TRP A 292 -20.46 19.05 25.68
C TRP A 292 -20.51 17.51 25.69
N LEU A 293 -19.51 16.87 25.06
CA LEU A 293 -19.43 15.41 25.00
C LEU A 293 -19.21 14.81 26.39
N ALA A 294 -18.33 15.40 27.19
CA ALA A 294 -18.12 14.96 28.57
C ALA A 294 -19.39 15.06 29.42
N SER A 295 -20.11 16.17 29.33
CA SER A 295 -21.37 16.40 30.08
C SER A 295 -22.46 15.37 29.66
N ARG A 296 -22.63 15.13 28.37
CA ARG A 296 -23.58 14.12 27.88
C ARG A 296 -23.17 12.69 28.27
N MET A 297 -21.88 12.36 28.27
CA MET A 297 -21.41 11.06 28.72
C MET A 297 -21.72 10.83 30.20
N GLN A 298 -21.51 11.84 31.05
CA GLN A 298 -21.79 11.79 32.49
C GLN A 298 -23.30 11.55 32.75
N SER A 299 -24.19 12.22 32.02
CA SER A 299 -25.64 12.02 32.16
C SER A 299 -26.10 10.59 31.79
N HIS A 300 -25.28 9.81 31.10
CA HIS A 300 -25.54 8.40 30.76
C HIS A 300 -24.77 7.40 31.65
N GLY A 301 -24.26 7.86 32.82
CA GLY A 301 -23.59 6.99 33.79
C GLY A 301 -22.13 6.65 33.44
N VAL A 302 -21.50 7.40 32.54
CA VAL A 302 -20.10 7.25 32.19
C VAL A 302 -19.26 8.22 33.00
N THR A 303 -18.27 7.72 33.72
CA THR A 303 -17.29 8.58 34.43
C THR A 303 -16.24 9.04 33.43
N VAL A 304 -16.20 10.33 33.12
CA VAL A 304 -15.19 10.94 32.25
C VAL A 304 -14.04 11.46 33.10
N ARG A 305 -12.82 11.00 32.84
CA ARG A 305 -11.59 11.47 33.51
C ARG A 305 -10.93 12.63 32.78
N SER A 306 -10.85 12.52 31.46
CA SER A 306 -10.31 13.59 30.61
C SER A 306 -10.88 13.53 29.21
N ILE A 307 -10.96 14.70 28.56
CA ILE A 307 -11.24 14.84 27.14
C ILE A 307 -10.29 15.88 26.57
N LYS A 308 -9.59 15.53 25.49
CA LYS A 308 -8.59 16.42 24.88
C LYS A 308 -8.62 16.29 23.36
N PRO A 309 -8.53 17.40 22.60
CA PRO A 309 -8.26 17.36 21.18
C PRO A 309 -6.92 16.66 20.94
N VAL A 310 -6.89 15.79 19.94
CA VAL A 310 -5.68 15.07 19.52
C VAL A 310 -5.48 15.20 18.00
N LYS A 311 -4.25 14.99 17.57
CA LYS A 311 -3.96 14.92 16.12
C LYS A 311 -4.62 13.70 15.52
N PRO A 312 -5.32 13.84 14.39
CA PRO A 312 -5.90 12.70 13.69
C PRO A 312 -4.82 11.76 13.17
N THR A 313 -5.18 10.51 12.98
CA THR A 313 -4.40 9.49 12.29
C THR A 313 -5.05 9.15 10.94
N LEU A 314 -4.31 8.52 10.03
CA LEU A 314 -4.90 8.03 8.77
C LEU A 314 -6.02 7.01 9.01
N GLU A 315 -5.97 6.28 10.13
CA GLU A 315 -7.05 5.37 10.53
C GLU A 315 -8.35 6.12 10.87
N ASP A 316 -8.24 7.25 11.59
CA ASP A 316 -9.40 8.10 11.91
C ASP A 316 -10.05 8.63 10.63
N VAL A 317 -9.22 9.08 9.66
CA VAL A 317 -9.69 9.54 8.34
C VAL A 317 -10.38 8.41 7.57
N PHE A 318 -9.74 7.23 7.51
CA PHE A 318 -10.30 6.07 6.79
C PHE A 318 -11.65 5.66 7.36
N VAL A 319 -11.76 5.54 8.68
CA VAL A 319 -13.03 5.19 9.35
C VAL A 319 -14.09 6.26 9.08
N ALA A 320 -13.71 7.56 9.10
CA ALA A 320 -14.63 8.63 8.75
C ALA A 320 -15.22 8.48 7.34
N LEU A 321 -14.36 8.13 6.37
CA LEU A 321 -14.76 7.97 4.98
C LEU A 321 -15.68 6.75 4.76
N THR A 322 -15.46 5.67 5.53
CA THR A 322 -16.22 4.42 5.39
C THR A 322 -17.53 4.41 6.20
N THR A 323 -17.63 5.22 7.28
CA THR A 323 -18.83 5.24 8.14
C THR A 323 -19.76 6.41 7.83
N SER A 324 -19.34 7.39 7.01
CA SER A 324 -20.21 8.52 6.64
C SER A 324 -21.41 8.06 5.81
N PRO A 325 -22.66 8.48 6.13
CA PRO A 325 -23.87 8.09 5.39
C PRO A 325 -23.84 8.44 3.90
N ARG A 326 -23.01 9.42 3.50
CA ARG A 326 -22.78 9.81 2.09
C ARG A 326 -22.06 8.75 1.26
N ALA A 327 -21.37 7.79 1.87
CA ALA A 327 -20.76 6.66 1.16
C ALA A 327 -21.82 5.64 0.69
N HIS A 328 -22.95 5.53 1.39
CA HIS A 328 -24.01 4.54 1.13
C HIS A 328 -25.19 5.10 0.31
N SER A 329 -25.35 6.43 0.21
CA SER A 329 -26.49 7.02 -0.52
C SER A 329 -26.40 6.90 -2.05
N LYS A 330 -25.24 6.53 -2.61
CA LYS A 330 -25.10 6.20 -4.05
C LYS A 330 -25.41 4.74 -4.39
N GLU A 331 -25.61 3.88 -3.39
CA GLU A 331 -26.01 2.47 -3.59
C GLU A 331 -27.53 2.27 -3.62
N ALA A 332 -28.31 3.20 -3.07
CA ALA A 332 -29.79 3.10 -3.02
C ALA A 332 -30.52 3.67 -4.26
N GLU A 333 -29.78 4.31 -5.20
CA GLU A 333 -30.36 4.91 -6.41
C GLU A 333 -29.95 4.22 -7.72
N ARG A 334 -29.47 2.93 -7.65
CA ARG A 334 -29.20 2.15 -8.87
C ARG A 334 -29.80 0.77 -8.82
#